data_35775381a87105d8fc22bc15e29a6b9d
#
_entry.id   35775381a87105d8fc22bc15e29a6b9d
#
_cell.length_a   1.000
_cell.length_b   1.000
_cell.length_c   1.000
_cell.angle_alpha   90.00
_cell.angle_beta   90.00
_cell.angle_gamma   90.00
#
_symmetry.space_group_name_H-M   'P 1'
#
loop_
_entity.id
_entity.type
_entity.pdbx_description
1 polymer ?
#
loop_
_entity_poly.entity_id
_entity_poly.type
_entity_poly.pdbx_seq_one_letter_code
_entity_poly.pdbx_strand_id
1 'polypeptide(L)'
;NYSLSRVIYGLRFVHYNFSGRRDQLRFILLNGYARNFAVQYSAPYSNSKLDEGFGFSAGYTQNREISFGTSANNKLLQYNNQNKFVRNTFQAYGYYSSRKGYFSRHRYQAGYTYMQVADSVVKHYNPFYFNDASLHQNIIDLSYNYSYLNVNNINYPLTGKTFGVNILKRGLGIKEGVNLFSIDAAYNRYLNMNKGWYGSVELWSRIKLPFNQPYINRRALGYGD
;
A
#
# COMPACT_ATOMS: atom_id res chain seq x y z
N ASN A 1 -27.20 -0.66 9.47
CA ASN A 1 -27.97 -1.20 8.35
C ASN A 1 -27.24 -2.38 7.74
N TYR A 2 -27.66 -3.58 8.10
CA TYR A 2 -27.20 -4.82 7.47
C TYR A 2 -27.99 -5.00 6.18
N SER A 3 -27.37 -4.65 5.04
CA SER A 3 -27.98 -4.85 3.72
C SER A 3 -27.27 -5.98 3.00
N LEU A 4 -27.99 -6.99 2.56
CA LEU A 4 -27.45 -8.08 1.74
C LEU A 4 -26.84 -7.58 0.42
N SER A 5 -27.23 -6.37 -0.05
CA SER A 5 -26.66 -5.74 -1.23
C SER A 5 -25.18 -5.33 -1.07
N ARG A 6 -24.67 -5.29 0.16
CA ARG A 6 -23.26 -4.94 0.46
C ARG A 6 -22.37 -6.15 0.78
N VAL A 7 -22.86 -7.35 0.55
CA VAL A 7 -22.08 -8.56 0.81
C VAL A 7 -20.95 -8.71 -0.20
N ILE A 8 -19.76 -9.05 0.31
CA ILE A 8 -18.60 -9.46 -0.47
C ILE A 8 -18.33 -10.91 -0.10
N TYR A 9 -18.20 -11.75 -1.09
CA TYR A 9 -17.94 -13.18 -0.93
C TYR A 9 -16.83 -13.63 -1.88
N GLY A 10 -16.20 -14.76 -1.59
CA GLY A 10 -15.18 -15.28 -2.49
C GLY A 10 -14.25 -16.30 -1.84
N LEU A 11 -13.15 -16.55 -2.51
CA LEU A 11 -12.17 -17.54 -2.15
C LEU A 11 -10.79 -16.88 -1.99
N ARG A 12 -10.05 -17.35 -0.99
CA ARG A 12 -8.63 -17.06 -0.85
C ARG A 12 -7.90 -18.39 -0.77
N PHE A 13 -7.03 -18.62 -1.74
CA PHE A 13 -6.15 -19.77 -1.79
C PHE A 13 -4.73 -19.34 -1.48
N VAL A 14 -4.04 -20.07 -0.61
CA VAL A 14 -2.64 -19.86 -0.28
C VAL A 14 -1.93 -21.19 -0.29
N HIS A 15 -0.90 -21.31 -1.10
CA HIS A 15 -0.01 -22.46 -1.13
C HIS A 15 1.36 -22.04 -0.61
N TYR A 16 1.74 -22.59 0.53
CA TYR A 16 3.07 -22.41 1.11
C TYR A 16 4.03 -23.47 0.55
N ASN A 17 5.26 -23.05 0.30
CA ASN A 17 6.30 -23.90 -0.25
C ASN A 17 5.93 -24.48 -1.63
N PHE A 18 5.40 -23.62 -2.51
CA PHE A 18 4.87 -24.00 -3.82
C PHE A 18 5.92 -24.67 -4.71
N SER A 19 7.17 -24.16 -4.75
CA SER A 19 8.27 -24.76 -5.51
C SER A 19 9.26 -25.57 -4.66
N GLY A 20 8.96 -25.80 -3.37
CA GLY A 20 9.89 -26.47 -2.45
C GLY A 20 10.97 -25.56 -1.85
N ARG A 21 10.90 -24.23 -2.11
CA ARG A 21 11.93 -23.24 -1.69
C ARG A 21 11.42 -22.22 -0.68
N ARG A 22 10.43 -22.60 0.15
CA ARG A 22 9.79 -21.72 1.14
C ARG A 22 9.10 -20.51 0.50
N ASP A 23 8.69 -20.64 -0.73
CA ASP A 23 7.93 -19.64 -1.48
C ASP A 23 6.42 -19.75 -1.22
N GLN A 24 5.69 -18.75 -1.61
CA GLN A 24 4.26 -18.69 -1.41
C GLN A 24 3.57 -18.23 -2.69
N LEU A 25 2.55 -18.96 -3.08
CA LEU A 25 1.62 -18.58 -4.13
C LEU A 25 0.25 -18.29 -3.50
N ARG A 26 -0.34 -17.15 -3.84
CA ARG A 26 -1.65 -16.73 -3.33
C ARG A 26 -2.55 -16.28 -4.46
N PHE A 27 -3.80 -16.75 -4.41
CA PHE A 27 -4.89 -16.26 -5.23
C PHE A 27 -6.00 -15.69 -4.36
N ILE A 28 -6.56 -14.57 -4.80
CA ILE A 28 -7.68 -13.89 -4.16
C ILE A 28 -8.75 -13.69 -5.22
N LEU A 29 -9.95 -14.19 -4.97
CA LEU A 29 -11.11 -14.08 -5.84
C LEU A 29 -12.30 -13.62 -5.01
N LEU A 30 -12.53 -12.31 -4.97
CA LEU A 30 -13.66 -11.71 -4.26
C LEU A 30 -14.64 -11.13 -5.26
N ASN A 31 -15.93 -11.28 -4.98
CA ASN A 31 -17.03 -10.77 -5.80
C ASN A 31 -18.16 -10.23 -4.89
N GLY A 32 -19.12 -9.52 -5.49
CA GLY A 32 -20.25 -8.93 -4.82
C GLY A 32 -20.24 -7.42 -4.86
N TYR A 33 -20.36 -6.76 -3.71
CA TYR A 33 -20.37 -5.30 -3.60
C TYR A 33 -19.07 -4.66 -4.09
N ALA A 34 -17.94 -5.26 -3.78
CA ALA A 34 -16.64 -4.98 -4.39
C ALA A 34 -16.08 -6.25 -5.02
N ARG A 35 -15.24 -6.10 -6.04
CA ARG A 35 -14.52 -7.20 -6.68
C ARG A 35 -13.04 -7.03 -6.48
N ASN A 36 -12.34 -8.15 -6.21
CA ASN A 36 -10.90 -8.18 -6.13
C ASN A 36 -10.38 -9.51 -6.66
N PHE A 37 -9.65 -9.46 -7.76
CA PHE A 37 -8.97 -10.61 -8.35
C PHE A 37 -7.48 -10.34 -8.28
N ALA A 38 -6.72 -11.17 -7.57
CA ALA A 38 -5.28 -10.98 -7.44
C ALA A 38 -4.52 -12.29 -7.43
N VAL A 39 -3.34 -12.26 -8.02
CA VAL A 39 -2.32 -13.29 -7.92
C VAL A 39 -1.06 -12.69 -7.32
N GLN A 40 -0.45 -13.41 -6.39
CA GLN A 40 0.77 -12.98 -5.71
C GLN A 40 1.72 -14.17 -5.60
N TYR A 41 2.96 -13.94 -5.93
CA TYR A 41 4.05 -14.89 -5.70
C TYR A 41 5.14 -14.21 -4.89
N SER A 42 5.68 -14.92 -3.91
CA SER A 42 6.72 -14.43 -3.02
C SER A 42 7.73 -15.53 -2.73
N ALA A 43 8.97 -15.29 -3.06
CA ALA A 43 10.12 -16.14 -2.74
C ALA A 43 11.06 -15.35 -1.82
N PRO A 44 10.84 -15.38 -0.49
CA PRO A 44 11.60 -14.57 0.47
C PRO A 44 13.05 -15.02 0.61
N TYR A 45 13.38 -16.23 0.14
CA TYR A 45 14.69 -16.84 0.22
C TYR A 45 15.04 -17.47 -1.13
N SER A 46 15.52 -16.65 -2.07
CA SER A 46 15.79 -17.08 -3.44
C SER A 46 17.20 -17.65 -3.65
N ASN A 47 18.11 -17.40 -2.72
CA ASN A 47 19.49 -17.87 -2.79
C ASN A 47 19.85 -18.81 -1.63
N SER A 48 21.00 -19.51 -1.74
CA SER A 48 21.49 -20.46 -0.75
C SER A 48 21.87 -19.82 0.60
N LYS A 49 22.20 -18.52 0.60
CA LYS A 49 22.52 -17.75 1.82
C LYS A 49 21.25 -17.29 2.56
N LEU A 50 20.06 -17.45 1.98
CA LEU A 50 18.78 -17.07 2.54
C LEU A 50 18.69 -15.56 2.87
N ASP A 51 19.42 -14.72 2.15
CA ASP A 51 19.49 -13.28 2.36
C ASP A 51 18.88 -12.46 1.23
N GLU A 52 18.49 -13.09 0.13
CA GLU A 52 17.81 -12.45 -1.00
C GLU A 52 16.42 -13.03 -1.23
N GLY A 53 15.55 -12.22 -1.74
CA GLY A 53 14.19 -12.64 -2.10
C GLY A 53 13.60 -11.76 -3.19
N PHE A 54 12.57 -12.26 -3.84
CA PHE A 54 11.81 -11.51 -4.82
C PHE A 54 10.34 -11.91 -4.78
N GLY A 55 9.53 -11.14 -5.44
CA GLY A 55 8.12 -11.48 -5.63
C GLY A 55 7.47 -10.56 -6.64
N PHE A 56 6.29 -10.96 -7.06
CA PHE A 56 5.44 -10.18 -7.94
C PHE A 56 3.98 -10.35 -7.54
N SER A 57 3.19 -9.36 -7.93
CA SER A 57 1.75 -9.37 -7.74
C SER A 57 1.08 -8.68 -8.90
N ALA A 58 -0.06 -9.20 -9.32
CA ALA A 58 -0.98 -8.52 -10.22
C ALA A 58 -2.39 -8.65 -9.67
N GLY A 59 -3.18 -7.57 -9.79
CA GLY A 59 -4.53 -7.56 -9.27
C GLY A 59 -5.44 -6.58 -9.98
N TYR A 60 -6.73 -6.89 -9.97
CA TYR A 60 -7.78 -6.05 -10.50
C TYR A 60 -8.87 -5.88 -9.45
N THR A 61 -9.20 -4.64 -9.15
CA THR A 61 -10.18 -4.27 -8.13
C THR A 61 -11.26 -3.37 -8.71
N GLN A 62 -12.50 -3.63 -8.36
CA GLN A 62 -13.65 -2.79 -8.71
C GLN A 62 -14.40 -2.39 -7.44
N ASN A 63 -14.67 -1.10 -7.29
CA ASN A 63 -15.37 -0.54 -6.13
C ASN A 63 -16.63 0.19 -6.56
N ARG A 64 -17.73 -0.02 -5.81
CA ARG A 64 -18.99 0.72 -5.96
C ARG A 64 -19.01 2.01 -5.16
N GLU A 65 -18.11 2.14 -4.21
CA GLU A 65 -17.99 3.27 -3.29
C GLU A 65 -16.56 3.80 -3.27
N ILE A 66 -16.40 5.11 -3.36
CA ILE A 66 -15.11 5.80 -3.28
C ILE A 66 -15.24 7.11 -2.51
N SER A 67 -14.17 7.51 -1.84
CA SER A 67 -14.05 8.86 -1.30
C SER A 67 -13.65 9.81 -2.42
N PHE A 68 -14.34 10.93 -2.57
CA PHE A 68 -14.06 11.94 -3.58
C PHE A 68 -13.61 13.28 -3.00
N GLY A 69 -13.75 13.49 -1.70
CA GLY A 69 -13.40 14.73 -1.03
C GLY A 69 -13.31 14.54 0.48
N THR A 70 -12.91 15.61 1.15
CA THR A 70 -12.88 15.72 2.61
C THR A 70 -13.56 17.01 3.02
N SER A 71 -14.49 16.93 3.97
CA SER A 71 -15.18 18.11 4.53
C SER A 71 -14.27 18.87 5.49
N ALA A 72 -14.71 20.10 5.90
CA ALA A 72 -14.00 20.94 6.86
C ALA A 72 -13.69 20.24 8.19
N ASN A 73 -14.50 19.26 8.59
CA ASN A 73 -14.32 18.47 9.83
C ASN A 73 -13.52 17.18 9.60
N ASN A 74 -12.69 17.13 8.58
CA ASN A 74 -11.89 15.95 8.20
C ASN A 74 -12.71 14.68 7.90
N LYS A 75 -14.02 14.80 7.67
CA LYS A 75 -14.87 13.68 7.30
C LYS A 75 -14.76 13.39 5.81
N LEU A 76 -14.51 12.14 5.45
CA LEU A 76 -14.47 11.71 4.06
C LEU A 76 -15.85 11.80 3.43
N LEU A 77 -15.93 12.46 2.29
CA LEU A 77 -17.11 12.52 1.44
C LEU A 77 -17.09 11.34 0.49
N GLN A 78 -18.12 10.51 0.55
CA GLN A 78 -18.19 9.26 -0.20
C GLN A 78 -19.26 9.33 -1.28
N TYR A 79 -18.93 8.79 -2.46
CA TYR A 79 -19.88 8.53 -3.53
C TYR A 79 -20.07 7.04 -3.69
N ASN A 80 -21.32 6.62 -3.72
CA ASN A 80 -21.73 5.22 -3.86
C ASN A 80 -22.71 5.08 -5.03
N ASN A 81 -22.52 4.05 -5.85
CA ASN A 81 -23.45 3.62 -6.85
C ASN A 81 -23.75 2.12 -6.68
N GLN A 82 -24.99 1.79 -6.32
CA GLN A 82 -25.37 0.41 -6.04
C GLN A 82 -25.39 -0.48 -7.30
N ASN A 83 -25.58 0.10 -8.47
CA ASN A 83 -25.77 -0.65 -9.72
C ASN A 83 -24.50 -0.77 -10.57
N LYS A 84 -23.55 0.17 -10.44
CA LYS A 84 -22.33 0.23 -11.27
C LYS A 84 -21.08 0.35 -10.42
N PHE A 85 -19.97 -0.19 -10.90
CA PHE A 85 -18.68 0.07 -10.29
C PHE A 85 -18.23 1.49 -10.65
N VAL A 86 -17.81 2.21 -9.62
CA VAL A 86 -17.42 3.62 -9.71
C VAL A 86 -15.92 3.76 -9.96
N ARG A 87 -15.14 2.79 -9.50
CA ARG A 87 -13.69 2.75 -9.72
C ARG A 87 -13.23 1.37 -10.12
N ASN A 88 -12.43 1.32 -11.17
CA ASN A 88 -11.69 0.15 -11.62
C ASN A 88 -10.19 0.43 -11.43
N THR A 89 -9.46 -0.52 -10.87
CA THR A 89 -8.04 -0.40 -10.64
C THR A 89 -7.34 -1.69 -11.03
N PHE A 90 -6.37 -1.61 -11.92
CA PHE A 90 -5.40 -2.67 -12.19
C PHE A 90 -4.07 -2.28 -11.58
N GLN A 91 -3.43 -3.20 -10.88
CA GLN A 91 -2.11 -3.00 -10.29
C GLN A 91 -1.22 -4.21 -10.58
N ALA A 92 0.02 -3.94 -10.93
CA ALA A 92 1.05 -4.96 -11.03
C ALA A 92 2.34 -4.42 -10.42
N TYR A 93 3.03 -5.22 -9.62
CA TYR A 93 4.33 -4.85 -9.10
C TYR A 93 5.24 -6.05 -8.95
N GLY A 94 6.55 -5.78 -9.04
CA GLY A 94 7.60 -6.70 -8.69
C GLY A 94 8.54 -6.09 -7.68
N TYR A 95 9.14 -6.92 -6.84
CA TYR A 95 10.14 -6.48 -5.88
C TYR A 95 11.32 -7.44 -5.79
N TYR A 96 12.45 -6.86 -5.43
CA TYR A 96 13.64 -7.57 -4.97
C TYR A 96 13.94 -7.12 -3.54
N SER A 97 14.34 -8.05 -2.69
CA SER A 97 14.73 -7.77 -1.31
C SER A 97 16.07 -8.42 -0.98
N SER A 98 16.87 -7.73 -0.19
CA SER A 98 18.11 -8.27 0.36
C SER A 98 18.21 -7.98 1.85
N ARG A 99 18.77 -8.93 2.59
CA ARG A 99 19.02 -8.80 4.01
C ARG A 99 20.54 -8.71 4.23
N LYS A 100 20.98 -7.61 4.84
CA LYS A 100 22.37 -7.42 5.22
C LYS A 100 22.52 -7.64 6.73
N GLY A 101 23.17 -8.71 7.11
CA GLY A 101 23.26 -9.13 8.49
C GLY A 101 21.93 -9.57 9.10
N TYR A 102 21.83 -9.49 10.44
CA TYR A 102 20.63 -9.98 11.15
C TYR A 102 19.49 -8.97 11.20
N PHE A 103 19.80 -7.68 11.14
CA PHE A 103 18.86 -6.62 11.51
C PHE A 103 18.37 -5.79 10.33
N SER A 104 19.12 -5.72 9.23
CA SER A 104 18.85 -4.81 8.13
C SER A 104 18.24 -5.51 6.93
N ARG A 105 17.15 -4.94 6.40
CA ARG A 105 16.50 -5.40 5.16
C ARG A 105 16.34 -4.24 4.21
N HIS A 106 16.58 -4.51 2.95
CA HIS A 106 16.39 -3.60 1.83
C HIS A 106 15.35 -4.21 0.88
N ARG A 107 14.44 -3.41 0.37
CA ARG A 107 13.47 -3.83 -0.63
C ARG A 107 13.35 -2.75 -1.69
N TYR A 108 13.52 -3.16 -2.93
CA TYR A 108 13.35 -2.34 -4.12
C TYR A 108 12.11 -2.84 -4.84
N GLN A 109 11.22 -1.96 -5.21
CA GLN A 109 9.97 -2.33 -5.86
C GLN A 109 9.70 -1.39 -7.03
N ALA A 110 9.25 -1.99 -8.15
CA ALA A 110 8.67 -1.27 -9.28
C ALA A 110 7.23 -1.72 -9.46
N GLY A 111 6.35 -0.79 -9.74
CA GLY A 111 4.93 -1.06 -9.92
C GLY A 111 4.29 -0.23 -11.01
N TYR A 112 3.21 -0.76 -11.55
CA TYR A 112 2.33 -0.08 -12.48
C TYR A 112 0.91 -0.14 -11.95
N THR A 113 0.22 0.99 -11.99
CA THR A 113 -1.20 1.10 -11.63
C THR A 113 -1.95 1.81 -12.74
N TYR A 114 -2.99 1.17 -13.26
CA TYR A 114 -4.02 1.80 -14.06
C TYR A 114 -5.27 1.99 -13.21
N MET A 115 -5.80 3.19 -13.19
CA MET A 115 -6.99 3.52 -12.43
C MET A 115 -7.97 4.28 -13.31
N GLN A 116 -9.25 3.89 -13.25
CA GLN A 116 -10.34 4.54 -13.93
C GLN A 116 -11.47 4.82 -12.96
N VAL A 117 -12.11 5.97 -13.05
CA VAL A 117 -13.29 6.33 -12.28
C VAL A 117 -14.47 6.69 -13.19
N ALA A 118 -15.68 6.56 -12.65
CA ALA A 118 -16.90 6.93 -13.37
C ALA A 118 -16.93 8.44 -13.64
N ASP A 119 -17.50 8.82 -14.78
CA ASP A 119 -17.69 10.21 -15.21
C ASP A 119 -18.31 11.10 -14.13
N SER A 120 -19.31 10.57 -13.42
CA SER A 120 -20.00 11.29 -12.35
C SER A 120 -19.08 11.80 -11.26
N VAL A 121 -18.00 11.06 -10.97
CA VAL A 121 -17.02 11.46 -9.94
C VAL A 121 -16.30 12.73 -10.35
N VAL A 122 -15.83 12.80 -11.57
CA VAL A 122 -15.06 13.95 -12.10
C VAL A 122 -15.98 15.11 -12.47
N LYS A 123 -17.13 14.85 -13.12
CA LYS A 123 -18.03 15.90 -13.63
C LYS A 123 -18.85 16.57 -12.53
N HIS A 124 -19.26 15.84 -11.48
CA HIS A 124 -20.23 16.35 -10.49
C HIS A 124 -19.65 16.50 -9.09
N TYR A 125 -18.61 15.74 -8.72
CA TYR A 125 -18.12 15.72 -7.34
C TYR A 125 -16.74 16.32 -7.18
N ASN A 126 -15.76 15.91 -7.98
CA ASN A 126 -14.39 16.39 -7.85
C ASN A 126 -13.64 16.40 -9.19
N PRO A 127 -13.61 17.53 -9.91
CA PRO A 127 -12.85 17.65 -11.16
C PRO A 127 -11.33 17.44 -10.99
N PHE A 128 -10.81 17.59 -9.77
CA PHE A 128 -9.41 17.42 -9.41
C PHE A 128 -9.13 16.07 -8.72
N TYR A 129 -10.02 15.07 -8.93
CA TYR A 129 -9.81 13.73 -8.41
C TYR A 129 -8.49 13.14 -8.92
N PHE A 130 -8.28 13.16 -10.21
CA PHE A 130 -6.99 13.10 -10.90
C PHE A 130 -6.53 14.53 -11.21
N ASN A 131 -5.44 14.74 -11.90
CA ASN A 131 -4.87 16.09 -12.02
C ASN A 131 -5.61 17.03 -12.99
N ASP A 132 -6.27 16.54 -14.03
CA ASP A 132 -6.71 17.30 -15.21
C ASP A 132 -8.11 16.89 -15.72
N ALA A 133 -9.03 16.70 -14.82
CA ALA A 133 -10.39 16.21 -15.13
C ALA A 133 -10.40 14.89 -15.95
N SER A 134 -9.30 14.17 -15.94
CA SER A 134 -9.19 12.86 -16.60
C SER A 134 -10.03 11.82 -15.87
N LEU A 135 -10.59 10.87 -16.63
CA LEU A 135 -11.34 9.75 -16.09
C LEU A 135 -10.46 8.55 -15.74
N HIS A 136 -9.22 8.58 -16.16
CA HIS A 136 -8.26 7.50 -15.94
C HIS A 136 -6.86 8.05 -15.67
N GLN A 137 -6.04 7.24 -15.03
CA GLN A 137 -4.66 7.57 -14.72
C GLN A 137 -3.78 6.32 -14.81
N ASN A 138 -2.61 6.48 -15.43
CA ASN A 138 -1.53 5.49 -15.46
C ASN A 138 -0.42 5.96 -14.53
N ILE A 139 0.06 5.08 -13.68
CA ILE A 139 1.05 5.43 -12.67
C ILE A 139 2.16 4.38 -12.71
N ILE A 140 3.40 4.83 -12.82
CA ILE A 140 4.58 4.00 -12.57
C ILE A 140 5.17 4.43 -11.24
N ASP A 141 5.33 3.49 -10.34
CA ASP A 141 5.89 3.69 -9.01
C ASP A 141 7.24 2.98 -8.90
N LEU A 142 8.22 3.69 -8.37
CA LEU A 142 9.48 3.11 -7.89
C LEU A 142 9.59 3.37 -6.41
N SER A 143 9.85 2.34 -5.63
CA SER A 143 10.04 2.50 -4.19
C SER A 143 11.24 1.73 -3.67
N TYR A 144 11.84 2.32 -2.66
CA TYR A 144 12.89 1.72 -1.86
C TYR A 144 12.47 1.74 -0.40
N ASN A 145 12.48 0.57 0.23
CA ASN A 145 12.21 0.44 1.65
C ASN A 145 13.44 -0.13 2.36
N TYR A 146 13.88 0.57 3.38
CA TYR A 146 14.87 0.12 4.34
C TYR A 146 14.21 -0.14 5.68
N SER A 147 14.51 -1.27 6.30
CA SER A 147 14.06 -1.58 7.66
C SER A 147 15.21 -2.15 8.49
N TYR A 148 15.36 -1.61 9.68
CA TYR A 148 16.27 -2.07 10.72
C TYR A 148 15.45 -2.51 11.91
N LEU A 149 15.66 -3.75 12.37
CA LEU A 149 14.89 -4.37 13.44
C LEU A 149 15.84 -5.05 14.43
N ASN A 150 16.12 -4.40 15.53
CA ASN A 150 16.93 -4.92 16.63
C ASN A 150 16.18 -4.78 17.94
N VAL A 151 15.31 -5.76 18.21
CA VAL A 151 14.46 -5.85 19.40
C VAL A 151 14.54 -7.25 19.99
N ASN A 152 14.29 -7.38 21.28
CA ASN A 152 14.30 -8.67 21.98
C ASN A 152 13.19 -9.62 21.53
N ASN A 153 12.03 -9.10 21.15
CA ASN A 153 10.90 -9.87 20.62
C ASN A 153 10.17 -9.04 19.53
N ILE A 154 9.94 -9.64 18.38
CA ILE A 154 9.32 -8.94 17.24
C ILE A 154 7.84 -8.64 17.49
N ASN A 155 7.12 -9.58 18.12
CA ASN A 155 5.68 -9.47 18.34
C ASN A 155 5.33 -8.62 19.56
N TYR A 156 6.23 -8.54 20.53
CA TYR A 156 6.05 -7.77 21.77
C TYR A 156 7.41 -7.20 22.23
N PRO A 157 7.88 -6.14 21.60
CA PRO A 157 9.19 -5.58 21.90
C PRO A 157 9.18 -4.83 23.24
N LEU A 158 10.07 -5.25 24.15
CA LEU A 158 10.28 -4.61 25.43
C LEU A 158 11.60 -3.82 25.47
N THR A 159 12.58 -4.23 24.68
CA THR A 159 13.87 -3.55 24.58
C THR A 159 14.39 -3.56 23.16
N GLY A 160 15.19 -2.53 22.82
CA GLY A 160 15.80 -2.42 21.51
C GLY A 160 15.32 -1.21 20.71
N LYS A 161 15.47 -1.29 19.41
CA LYS A 161 15.07 -0.21 18.49
C LYS A 161 14.69 -0.75 17.12
N THR A 162 13.81 -0.03 16.47
CA THR A 162 13.50 -0.22 15.05
C THR A 162 13.63 1.10 14.31
N PHE A 163 14.01 1.02 13.05
CA PHE A 163 14.10 2.17 12.16
C PHE A 163 13.63 1.75 10.77
N GLY A 164 12.81 2.56 10.14
CA GLY A 164 12.32 2.35 8.78
C GLY A 164 12.38 3.61 7.95
N VAL A 165 12.75 3.47 6.68
CA VAL A 165 12.64 4.54 5.68
C VAL A 165 12.00 3.95 4.45
N ASN A 166 10.99 4.64 3.92
CA ASN A 166 10.40 4.35 2.63
C ASN A 166 10.54 5.58 1.72
N ILE A 167 11.15 5.38 0.56
CA ILE A 167 11.30 6.41 -0.47
C ILE A 167 10.44 5.95 -1.65
N LEU A 168 9.51 6.79 -2.08
CA LEU A 168 8.60 6.54 -3.18
C LEU A 168 8.75 7.63 -4.23
N LYS A 169 8.97 7.23 -5.47
CA LYS A 169 8.79 8.07 -6.66
C LYS A 169 7.62 7.54 -7.45
N ARG A 170 6.56 8.33 -7.52
CA ARG A 170 5.33 8.05 -8.26
C ARG A 170 5.24 8.95 -9.48
N GLY A 171 5.04 8.35 -10.66
CA GLY A 171 5.06 9.04 -11.94
C GLY A 171 6.47 9.39 -12.40
N LEU A 172 6.90 8.82 -13.53
CA LEU A 172 8.22 9.04 -14.13
C LEU A 172 8.19 10.07 -15.27
N GLY A 173 7.18 10.94 -15.31
CA GLY A 173 7.03 11.96 -16.37
C GLY A 173 6.52 11.39 -17.71
N ILE A 174 6.16 10.12 -17.77
CA ILE A 174 5.59 9.49 -18.95
C ILE A 174 4.09 9.68 -18.93
N LYS A 175 3.60 10.69 -19.64
CA LYS A 175 2.16 11.00 -19.85
C LYS A 175 1.33 10.96 -18.57
N GLU A 176 0.60 12.01 -18.27
CA GLU A 176 -0.44 12.08 -17.25
C GLU A 176 -0.04 12.56 -15.84
N GLY A 177 0.46 13.82 -15.75
CA GLY A 177 0.22 14.69 -14.56
C GLY A 177 0.58 14.19 -13.15
N VAL A 178 1.04 12.94 -12.98
CA VAL A 178 1.43 12.41 -11.67
C VAL A 178 2.91 12.62 -11.45
N ASN A 179 3.23 13.44 -10.47
CA ASN A 179 4.59 13.65 -10.02
C ASN A 179 4.59 13.74 -8.51
N LEU A 180 4.94 12.66 -7.84
CA LEU A 180 5.04 12.61 -6.39
C LEU A 180 6.38 11.99 -6.01
N PHE A 181 7.09 12.67 -5.14
CA PHE A 181 8.21 12.12 -4.39
C PHE A 181 7.86 12.13 -2.90
N SER A 182 7.95 10.99 -2.24
CA SER A 182 7.63 10.87 -0.82
C SER A 182 8.77 10.19 -0.07
N ILE A 183 9.07 10.70 1.10
CA ILE A 183 9.95 10.06 2.08
C ILE A 183 9.14 9.88 3.35
N ASP A 184 9.04 8.63 3.80
CA ASP A 184 8.47 8.26 5.08
C ASP A 184 9.58 7.72 5.96
N ALA A 185 9.65 8.16 7.22
CA ALA A 185 10.60 7.66 8.21
C ALA A 185 9.89 7.34 9.51
N ALA A 186 10.25 6.20 10.11
CA ALA A 186 9.75 5.77 11.40
C ALA A 186 10.90 5.32 12.29
N TYR A 187 10.86 5.69 13.55
CA TYR A 187 11.82 5.27 14.56
C TYR A 187 11.11 4.89 15.84
N ASN A 188 11.39 3.71 16.37
CA ASN A 188 10.88 3.27 17.66
C ASN A 188 12.04 2.88 18.57
N ARG A 189 11.93 3.28 19.82
CA ARG A 189 12.86 2.91 20.88
C ARG A 189 12.08 2.28 22.03
N TYR A 190 12.49 1.09 22.44
CA TYR A 190 11.93 0.36 23.56
C TYR A 190 12.94 0.36 24.72
N LEU A 191 12.48 0.72 25.90
CA LEU A 191 13.30 0.99 27.07
C LEU A 191 12.84 0.12 28.25
N ASN A 192 13.79 -0.56 28.87
CA ASN A 192 13.58 -1.14 30.20
C ASN A 192 13.85 -0.06 31.25
N MET A 193 12.83 0.32 32.01
CA MET A 193 12.89 1.37 33.05
C MET A 193 13.14 0.82 34.44
N ASN A 194 13.50 -0.47 34.53
CA ASN A 194 13.67 -1.24 35.78
C ASN A 194 12.37 -1.51 36.54
N LYS A 195 12.43 -2.37 37.55
CA LYS A 195 11.29 -2.77 38.42
C LYS A 195 10.06 -3.26 37.67
N GLY A 196 10.24 -3.87 36.47
CA GLY A 196 9.14 -4.37 35.67
C GLY A 196 8.42 -3.32 34.81
N TRP A 197 8.88 -2.08 34.79
CA TRP A 197 8.35 -1.03 33.93
C TRP A 197 9.08 -0.97 32.60
N TYR A 198 8.30 -0.82 31.54
CA TYR A 198 8.80 -0.66 30.17
C TYR A 198 8.17 0.56 29.52
N GLY A 199 8.92 1.27 28.74
CA GLY A 199 8.47 2.45 27.99
C GLY A 199 8.82 2.34 26.51
N SER A 200 8.08 3.04 25.67
CA SER A 200 8.40 3.17 24.25
C SER A 200 8.26 4.61 23.78
N VAL A 201 9.11 5.00 22.86
CA VAL A 201 9.00 6.25 22.11
C VAL A 201 8.91 5.91 20.65
N GLU A 202 7.89 6.45 19.99
CA GLU A 202 7.66 6.29 18.56
C GLU A 202 7.67 7.66 17.89
N LEU A 203 8.48 7.78 16.84
CA LEU A 203 8.59 8.97 16.01
C LEU A 203 8.39 8.57 14.56
N TRP A 204 7.57 9.30 13.84
CA TRP A 204 7.36 9.11 12.42
C TRP A 204 7.12 10.44 11.72
N SER A 205 7.57 10.49 10.48
CA SER A 205 7.44 11.65 9.64
C SER A 205 7.18 11.24 8.20
N ARG A 206 6.48 12.10 7.48
CA ARG A 206 6.21 11.96 6.04
C ARG A 206 6.38 13.31 5.36
N ILE A 207 7.14 13.32 4.29
CA ILE A 207 7.31 14.47 3.39
C ILE A 207 6.86 14.05 2.01
N LYS A 208 6.01 14.83 1.37
CA LYS A 208 5.54 14.64 -0.01
C LYS A 208 5.85 15.89 -0.83
N LEU A 209 6.47 15.70 -1.98
CA LEU A 209 6.84 16.76 -2.91
C LEU A 209 6.32 16.44 -4.33
N PRO A 210 5.83 17.45 -5.08
CA PRO A 210 5.48 18.79 -4.63
C PRO A 210 4.32 18.75 -3.62
N PHE A 211 4.15 19.81 -2.82
CA PHE A 211 3.09 19.89 -1.80
C PHE A 211 1.68 19.92 -2.41
N ASN A 212 1.54 20.46 -3.60
CA ASN A 212 0.27 20.44 -4.32
C ASN A 212 0.13 19.13 -5.10
N GLN A 213 -0.79 18.28 -4.68
CA GLN A 213 -1.06 16.96 -5.24
C GLN A 213 -2.55 16.83 -5.62
N PRO A 214 -2.91 16.02 -6.62
CA PRO A 214 -4.30 15.65 -6.88
C PRO A 214 -4.90 14.91 -5.67
N TYR A 215 -6.22 14.95 -5.54
CA TYR A 215 -6.94 14.44 -4.37
C TYR A 215 -6.50 13.02 -3.97
N ILE A 216 -6.34 12.13 -4.96
CA ILE A 216 -5.97 10.73 -4.71
C ILE A 216 -4.63 10.56 -3.97
N ASN A 217 -3.73 11.53 -4.05
CA ASN A 217 -2.41 11.52 -3.42
C ASN A 217 -2.33 12.33 -2.12
N ARG A 218 -3.44 13.01 -1.70
CA ARG A 218 -3.45 13.95 -0.57
C ARG A 218 -3.62 13.31 0.81
N ARG A 219 -3.58 11.99 0.93
CA ARG A 219 -3.75 11.34 2.23
C ARG A 219 -2.69 11.78 3.23
N ALA A 220 -3.14 12.21 4.40
CA ALA A 220 -2.29 12.61 5.52
C ALA A 220 -1.84 11.39 6.34
N LEU A 221 -0.89 11.61 7.26
CA LEU A 221 -0.53 10.64 8.30
C LEU A 221 -1.77 10.25 9.13
N GLY A 222 -1.90 8.98 9.47
CA GLY A 222 -3.01 8.46 10.27
C GLY A 222 -4.23 7.98 9.46
N TYR A 223 -4.31 8.31 8.18
CA TYR A 223 -5.26 7.67 7.27
C TYR A 223 -4.52 6.53 6.57
N GLY A 224 -4.88 5.28 6.90
CA GLY A 224 -4.27 4.08 6.29
C GLY A 224 -4.33 4.13 4.75
N ASP A 225 -3.30 3.59 4.12
CA ASP A 225 -3.19 3.46 2.66
C ASP A 225 -4.11 2.36 2.11
#